data_4717142f61717472adb0952eb3ccaa27
#
_entry.id   4717142f61717472adb0952eb3ccaa27
#
_cell.length_a   1.000
_cell.length_b   1.000
_cell.length_c   1.000
_cell.angle_alpha   90.00
_cell.angle_beta   90.00
_cell.angle_gamma   90.00
#
_symmetry.space_group_name_H-M   'P 1'
#
loop_
_entity.id
_entity.type
_entity.pdbx_description
1 polymer ?
#
loop_
_entity_poly.entity_id
_entity_poly.type
_entity_poly.pdbx_seq_one_letter_code
_entity_poly.pdbx_strand_id
1 'polypeptide(L)'
;MNLLYIITGLGMGGAEKQTVLIANKMYEAGHNVMIISLTGETLVRPNDGIQLNEIKLNKTPFSLFKGLFEVKKIIKKFKPDIVHSHMFHANLFARILRIFTKIPVLICTAHNTNEGSSLRMLAYKYTDKLASLSTNVSQDAVNSFISKGASSTGRMIVVSNGIDAFQFDCSMDDRSAKRSELGIFDDTPILLSVGRLTEAKDYPNLLTAFSLLIKDNSLQSFPQLFIVGTGHLDGYLKNMSKEFGIDKYVTFIGQRDDIRQLMCAADIFVLSSEWEGFPLVITEAMACKKMIVATDAGGITEALGDCGLIVPIKDPNSLSQAINKMIKLSDKEKEIFGNKARERIIQTNSIDKIIERWMSIYAQFKK
;
A
#
# COMPACT_ATOMS: atom_id res chain seq x y z
N MET A 1 -26.41 -3.31 -6.45
CA MET A 1 -26.03 -1.96 -6.93
C MET A 1 -25.14 -2.06 -8.14
N ASN A 2 -25.18 -1.06 -9.02
CA ASN A 2 -24.21 -0.90 -10.09
C ASN A 2 -23.04 -0.03 -9.58
N LEU A 3 -21.87 -0.63 -9.37
CA LEU A 3 -20.68 0.03 -8.83
C LEU A 3 -19.65 0.23 -9.93
N LEU A 4 -19.27 1.47 -10.18
CA LEU A 4 -18.26 1.83 -11.17
C LEU A 4 -16.99 2.34 -10.45
N TYR A 5 -15.90 1.60 -10.56
CA TYR A 5 -14.59 2.04 -10.09
C TYR A 5 -13.82 2.74 -11.20
N ILE A 6 -13.20 3.88 -10.91
CA ILE A 6 -12.32 4.58 -11.86
C ILE A 6 -10.96 4.74 -11.19
N ILE A 7 -9.92 4.22 -11.82
CA ILE A 7 -8.56 4.30 -11.30
C ILE A 7 -7.60 4.90 -12.32
N THR A 8 -6.53 5.54 -11.84
CA THR A 8 -5.53 6.13 -12.75
C THR A 8 -4.87 5.08 -13.63
N GLY A 9 -4.49 3.93 -13.08
CA GLY A 9 -3.89 2.80 -13.79
C GLY A 9 -3.94 1.57 -12.89
N LEU A 10 -3.67 0.38 -13.44
CA LEU A 10 -3.66 -0.90 -12.74
C LEU A 10 -2.26 -1.52 -12.74
N GLY A 11 -1.24 -0.71 -12.40
CA GLY A 11 0.13 -1.18 -12.15
C GLY A 11 0.27 -2.01 -10.87
N MET A 12 1.52 -2.23 -10.42
CA MET A 12 1.85 -3.05 -9.23
C MET A 12 1.92 -2.23 -7.93
N GLY A 13 1.01 -1.29 -7.73
CA GLY A 13 0.97 -0.46 -6.52
C GLY A 13 -0.06 -0.91 -5.48
N GLY A 14 0.03 -0.36 -4.27
CA GLY A 14 -0.92 -0.66 -3.18
C GLY A 14 -2.34 -0.17 -3.47
N ALA A 15 -2.50 1.00 -4.08
CA ALA A 15 -3.81 1.55 -4.44
C ALA A 15 -4.53 0.70 -5.49
N GLU A 16 -3.77 0.18 -6.47
CA GLU A 16 -4.25 -0.70 -7.52
C GLU A 16 -4.73 -2.03 -6.96
N LYS A 17 -3.89 -2.69 -6.14
CA LYS A 17 -4.24 -3.94 -5.45
C LYS A 17 -5.48 -3.75 -4.57
N GLN A 18 -5.55 -2.66 -3.82
CA GLN A 18 -6.67 -2.35 -2.94
C GLN A 18 -7.97 -2.12 -3.74
N THR A 19 -7.90 -1.37 -4.83
CA THR A 19 -9.08 -1.10 -5.67
C THR A 19 -9.64 -2.40 -6.26
N VAL A 20 -8.76 -3.26 -6.79
CA VAL A 20 -9.15 -4.55 -7.34
C VAL A 20 -9.70 -5.48 -6.26
N LEU A 21 -9.09 -5.52 -5.08
CA LEU A 21 -9.56 -6.34 -3.96
C LEU A 21 -10.98 -5.92 -3.52
N ILE A 22 -11.23 -4.62 -3.37
CA ILE A 22 -12.56 -4.10 -3.05
C ILE A 22 -13.56 -4.46 -4.16
N ALA A 23 -13.21 -4.25 -5.43
CA ALA A 23 -14.08 -4.55 -6.56
C ALA A 23 -14.46 -6.04 -6.61
N ASN A 24 -13.48 -6.95 -6.41
CA ASN A 24 -13.71 -8.39 -6.37
C ASN A 24 -14.68 -8.77 -5.24
N LYS A 25 -14.44 -8.24 -4.02
CA LYS A 25 -15.32 -8.53 -2.87
C LYS A 25 -16.74 -7.97 -3.05
N MET A 26 -16.88 -6.80 -3.66
CA MET A 26 -18.20 -6.26 -4.01
C MET A 26 -18.91 -7.10 -5.06
N TYR A 27 -18.17 -7.65 -6.03
CA TYR A 27 -18.72 -8.57 -7.02
C TYR A 27 -19.16 -9.89 -6.36
N GLU A 28 -18.32 -10.47 -5.49
CA GLU A 28 -18.65 -11.66 -4.69
C GLU A 28 -19.89 -11.46 -3.81
N ALA A 29 -20.12 -10.23 -3.33
CA ALA A 29 -21.30 -9.83 -2.58
C ALA A 29 -22.55 -9.62 -3.48
N GLY A 30 -22.51 -9.96 -4.76
CA GLY A 30 -23.64 -9.91 -5.69
C GLY A 30 -23.92 -8.53 -6.29
N HIS A 31 -22.95 -7.61 -6.27
CA HIS A 31 -23.09 -6.32 -6.97
C HIS A 31 -22.63 -6.43 -8.43
N ASN A 32 -23.24 -5.60 -9.30
CA ASN A 32 -22.78 -5.44 -10.67
C ASN A 32 -21.60 -4.44 -10.68
N VAL A 33 -20.40 -4.93 -10.95
CA VAL A 33 -19.16 -4.17 -10.81
C VAL A 33 -18.48 -3.97 -12.15
N MET A 34 -17.99 -2.75 -12.38
CA MET A 34 -17.17 -2.40 -13.55
C MET A 34 -15.96 -1.58 -13.09
N ILE A 35 -14.82 -1.79 -13.73
CA ILE A 35 -13.60 -1.00 -13.52
C ILE A 35 -13.24 -0.26 -14.79
N ILE A 36 -12.85 1.01 -14.67
CA ILE A 36 -12.23 1.82 -15.72
C ILE A 36 -10.80 2.16 -15.28
N SER A 37 -9.82 1.69 -16.05
CA SER A 37 -8.42 2.10 -15.96
C SER A 37 -8.16 3.23 -16.96
N LEU A 38 -7.70 4.39 -16.47
CA LEU A 38 -7.51 5.56 -17.34
C LEU A 38 -6.22 5.49 -18.15
N THR A 39 -5.12 4.99 -17.56
CA THR A 39 -3.77 5.03 -18.16
C THR A 39 -2.99 3.76 -17.88
N GLY A 40 -1.88 3.57 -18.62
CA GLY A 40 -0.89 2.55 -18.33
C GLY A 40 -1.28 1.13 -18.73
N GLU A 41 -0.42 0.20 -18.35
CA GLU A 41 -0.64 -1.24 -18.51
C GLU A 41 -1.41 -1.79 -17.32
N THR A 42 -2.19 -2.85 -17.57
CA THR A 42 -2.95 -3.55 -16.54
C THR A 42 -2.15 -4.77 -16.09
N LEU A 43 -1.48 -4.64 -14.94
CA LEU A 43 -0.74 -5.72 -14.29
C LEU A 43 -1.58 -6.40 -13.20
N VAL A 44 -2.39 -5.62 -12.45
CA VAL A 44 -3.32 -6.16 -11.45
C VAL A 44 -4.71 -6.26 -12.08
N ARG A 45 -5.20 -7.49 -12.27
CA ARG A 45 -6.49 -7.77 -12.94
C ARG A 45 -7.57 -8.13 -11.93
N PRO A 46 -8.82 -7.66 -12.14
CA PRO A 46 -9.96 -8.14 -11.36
C PRO A 46 -10.35 -9.57 -11.77
N ASN A 47 -11.26 -10.17 -11.00
CA ASN A 47 -11.90 -11.46 -11.32
C ASN A 47 -12.62 -11.40 -12.68
N ASP A 48 -12.66 -12.51 -13.41
CA ASP A 48 -13.16 -12.60 -14.79
C ASP A 48 -14.61 -12.12 -14.97
N GLY A 49 -15.45 -12.15 -13.94
CA GLY A 49 -16.82 -11.64 -13.99
C GLY A 49 -16.94 -10.10 -13.93
N ILE A 50 -15.84 -9.37 -13.68
CA ILE A 50 -15.83 -7.91 -13.60
C ILE A 50 -15.40 -7.31 -14.94
N GLN A 51 -16.27 -6.47 -15.52
CA GLN A 51 -15.91 -5.80 -16.77
C GLN A 51 -14.82 -4.75 -16.52
N LEU A 52 -13.68 -4.89 -17.21
CA LEU A 52 -12.57 -3.94 -17.22
C LEU A 52 -12.54 -3.17 -18.55
N ASN A 53 -12.53 -1.83 -18.46
CA ASN A 53 -12.38 -0.94 -19.61
C ASN A 53 -11.09 -0.12 -19.49
N GLU A 54 -10.20 -0.25 -20.47
CA GLU A 54 -8.94 0.50 -20.54
C GLU A 54 -9.09 1.67 -21.51
N ILE A 55 -9.01 2.90 -21.00
CA ILE A 55 -9.19 4.13 -21.82
C ILE A 55 -7.90 4.55 -22.53
N LYS A 56 -6.74 4.16 -21.97
CA LYS A 56 -5.40 4.45 -22.52
C LYS A 56 -5.14 5.95 -22.76
N LEU A 57 -5.49 6.78 -21.78
CA LEU A 57 -5.21 8.21 -21.82
C LEU A 57 -3.72 8.49 -21.88
N ASN A 58 -3.35 9.44 -22.68
CA ASN A 58 -2.02 10.06 -22.69
C ASN A 58 -2.06 11.49 -22.14
N LYS A 59 -0.89 12.14 -21.99
CA LYS A 59 -0.77 13.47 -21.36
C LYS A 59 -1.19 14.63 -22.27
N THR A 60 -2.00 14.40 -23.32
CA THR A 60 -2.45 15.47 -24.21
C THR A 60 -3.88 15.92 -23.85
N PRO A 61 -4.20 17.23 -24.00
CA PRO A 61 -5.57 17.73 -23.79
C PRO A 61 -6.61 17.02 -24.68
N PHE A 62 -6.25 16.70 -25.91
CA PHE A 62 -7.13 16.00 -26.84
C PHE A 62 -7.49 14.60 -26.35
N SER A 63 -6.51 13.85 -25.82
CA SER A 63 -6.74 12.52 -25.25
C SER A 63 -7.65 12.59 -24.03
N LEU A 64 -7.44 13.58 -23.16
CA LEU A 64 -8.29 13.81 -22.00
C LEU A 64 -9.75 14.06 -22.42
N PHE A 65 -9.96 14.93 -23.43
CA PHE A 65 -11.29 15.24 -23.92
C PHE A 65 -11.99 14.01 -24.54
N LYS A 66 -11.26 13.26 -25.40
CA LYS A 66 -11.75 11.99 -25.95
C LYS A 66 -12.14 11.00 -24.84
N GLY A 67 -11.31 10.86 -23.82
CA GLY A 67 -11.57 9.97 -22.68
C GLY A 67 -12.80 10.40 -21.88
N LEU A 68 -13.04 11.70 -21.68
CA LEU A 68 -14.26 12.19 -21.04
C LEU A 68 -15.53 11.77 -21.80
N PHE A 69 -15.50 11.86 -23.15
CA PHE A 69 -16.61 11.41 -23.98
C PHE A 69 -16.83 9.90 -23.91
N GLU A 70 -15.76 9.12 -23.95
CA GLU A 70 -15.81 7.67 -23.89
C GLU A 70 -16.37 7.18 -22.54
N VAL A 71 -15.83 7.68 -21.42
CA VAL A 71 -16.31 7.33 -20.08
C VAL A 71 -17.75 7.82 -19.88
N LYS A 72 -18.13 8.98 -20.40
CA LYS A 72 -19.52 9.45 -20.40
C LYS A 72 -20.47 8.46 -21.10
N LYS A 73 -20.07 7.86 -22.25
CA LYS A 73 -20.87 6.84 -22.95
C LYS A 73 -20.99 5.57 -22.08
N ILE A 74 -19.90 5.14 -21.45
CA ILE A 74 -19.89 3.98 -20.54
C ILE A 74 -20.86 4.23 -19.37
N ILE A 75 -20.78 5.37 -18.70
CA ILE A 75 -21.66 5.72 -17.57
C ILE A 75 -23.12 5.73 -17.99
N LYS A 76 -23.46 6.30 -19.16
CA LYS A 76 -24.84 6.31 -19.68
C LYS A 76 -25.39 4.91 -19.93
N LYS A 77 -24.54 3.97 -20.38
CA LYS A 77 -24.92 2.57 -20.64
C LYS A 77 -25.00 1.77 -19.34
N PHE A 78 -23.98 1.87 -18.47
CA PHE A 78 -23.86 1.11 -17.23
C PHE A 78 -24.83 1.59 -16.14
N LYS A 79 -25.15 2.88 -16.12
CA LYS A 79 -26.03 3.54 -15.14
C LYS A 79 -25.61 3.24 -13.69
N PRO A 80 -24.40 3.65 -13.28
CA PRO A 80 -23.90 3.38 -11.94
C PRO A 80 -24.75 4.06 -10.88
N ASP A 81 -25.02 3.35 -9.80
CA ASP A 81 -25.57 3.92 -8.57
C ASP A 81 -24.47 4.76 -7.88
N ILE A 82 -23.23 4.22 -7.88
CA ILE A 82 -22.06 4.83 -7.29
C ILE A 82 -20.91 4.78 -8.27
N VAL A 83 -20.22 5.91 -8.42
CA VAL A 83 -18.90 6.02 -9.03
C VAL A 83 -17.89 6.22 -7.91
N HIS A 84 -16.92 5.33 -7.80
CA HIS A 84 -15.86 5.39 -6.80
C HIS A 84 -14.49 5.51 -7.50
N SER A 85 -13.87 6.67 -7.38
CA SER A 85 -12.58 6.94 -8.04
C SER A 85 -11.42 6.83 -7.05
N HIS A 86 -10.28 6.34 -7.55
CA HIS A 86 -9.08 6.09 -6.76
C HIS A 86 -7.86 6.77 -7.39
N MET A 87 -7.01 7.39 -6.56
CA MET A 87 -5.79 8.11 -6.93
C MET A 87 -6.08 9.49 -7.58
N PHE A 88 -5.07 10.36 -7.55
CA PHE A 88 -5.18 11.77 -7.92
C PHE A 88 -5.83 12.02 -9.29
N HIS A 89 -5.26 11.43 -10.35
CA HIS A 89 -5.72 11.74 -11.71
C HIS A 89 -7.15 11.23 -11.97
N ALA A 90 -7.49 10.04 -11.46
CA ALA A 90 -8.84 9.51 -11.59
C ALA A 90 -9.85 10.31 -10.75
N ASN A 91 -9.47 10.77 -9.55
CA ASN A 91 -10.30 11.62 -8.72
C ASN A 91 -10.62 12.95 -9.43
N LEU A 92 -9.60 13.60 -9.99
CA LEU A 92 -9.81 14.85 -10.72
C LEU A 92 -10.63 14.63 -11.99
N PHE A 93 -10.33 13.56 -12.74
CA PHE A 93 -11.09 13.18 -13.94
C PHE A 93 -12.56 12.93 -13.64
N ALA A 94 -12.88 12.15 -12.61
CA ALA A 94 -14.25 11.84 -12.22
C ALA A 94 -15.01 13.09 -11.73
N ARG A 95 -14.36 13.98 -10.99
CA ARG A 95 -14.92 15.26 -10.55
C ARG A 95 -15.27 16.15 -11.73
N ILE A 96 -14.38 16.30 -12.70
CA ILE A 96 -14.64 17.06 -13.94
C ILE A 96 -15.77 16.40 -14.75
N LEU A 97 -15.72 15.06 -14.89
CA LEU A 97 -16.75 14.32 -15.62
C LEU A 97 -18.16 14.52 -15.05
N ARG A 98 -18.29 14.68 -13.72
CA ARG A 98 -19.57 14.94 -13.04
C ARG A 98 -20.23 16.23 -13.48
N ILE A 99 -19.48 17.22 -13.96
CA ILE A 99 -20.04 18.48 -14.49
C ILE A 99 -20.82 18.22 -15.79
N PHE A 100 -20.37 17.26 -16.61
CA PHE A 100 -20.92 16.97 -17.94
C PHE A 100 -21.78 15.71 -18.00
N THR A 101 -21.90 14.97 -16.88
CA THR A 101 -22.58 13.68 -16.84
C THR A 101 -23.27 13.50 -15.49
N LYS A 102 -24.51 13.02 -15.51
CA LYS A 102 -25.22 12.70 -14.26
C LYS A 102 -24.54 11.52 -13.57
N ILE A 103 -23.84 11.80 -12.49
CA ILE A 103 -23.26 10.82 -11.56
C ILE A 103 -24.00 11.00 -10.23
N PRO A 104 -24.88 10.05 -9.83
CA PRO A 104 -25.69 10.20 -8.61
C PRO A 104 -24.80 10.41 -7.37
N VAL A 105 -23.86 9.52 -7.16
CA VAL A 105 -22.91 9.53 -6.05
C VAL A 105 -21.50 9.39 -6.59
N LEU A 106 -20.63 10.33 -6.25
CA LEU A 106 -19.21 10.27 -6.56
C LEU A 106 -18.39 10.24 -5.25
N ILE A 107 -17.71 9.15 -5.02
CA ILE A 107 -16.75 8.99 -3.92
C ILE A 107 -15.34 9.05 -4.50
N CYS A 108 -14.44 9.80 -3.84
CA CYS A 108 -13.06 9.98 -4.30
C CYS A 108 -12.09 9.57 -3.18
N THR A 109 -11.34 8.49 -3.39
CA THR A 109 -10.32 8.01 -2.44
C THR A 109 -8.93 8.46 -2.85
N ALA A 110 -8.25 9.17 -1.95
CA ALA A 110 -6.82 9.42 -2.03
C ALA A 110 -6.06 8.29 -1.29
N HIS A 111 -4.82 8.03 -1.68
CA HIS A 111 -4.01 6.93 -1.13
C HIS A 111 -2.68 7.39 -0.53
N ASN A 112 -2.48 8.68 -0.38
CA ASN A 112 -1.23 9.28 0.11
C ASN A 112 -1.52 10.40 1.12
N THR A 113 -0.54 10.70 1.96
CA THR A 113 -0.53 11.89 2.84
C THR A 113 -0.26 13.17 2.06
N ASN A 114 0.41 13.05 0.90
CA ASN A 114 0.77 14.15 0.03
C ASN A 114 0.75 13.68 -1.43
N GLU A 115 0.16 14.48 -2.31
CA GLU A 115 0.08 14.19 -3.75
C GLU A 115 1.33 14.65 -4.54
N GLY A 116 2.42 14.98 -3.84
CA GLY A 116 3.73 15.31 -4.44
C GLY A 116 3.88 16.74 -4.95
N SER A 117 2.83 17.58 -4.96
CA SER A 117 2.96 19.00 -5.28
C SER A 117 1.82 19.85 -4.72
N SER A 118 2.11 21.12 -4.42
CA SER A 118 1.13 22.12 -3.96
C SER A 118 0.02 22.34 -5.00
N LEU A 119 0.34 22.26 -6.30
CA LEU A 119 -0.64 22.39 -7.38
C LEU A 119 -1.69 21.27 -7.35
N ARG A 120 -1.30 20.06 -7.03
CA ARG A 120 -2.25 18.93 -6.90
C ARG A 120 -3.17 19.10 -5.70
N MET A 121 -2.64 19.57 -4.56
CA MET A 121 -3.44 19.90 -3.39
C MET A 121 -4.42 21.04 -3.68
N LEU A 122 -4.00 22.03 -4.44
CA LEU A 122 -4.86 23.12 -4.91
C LEU A 122 -5.98 22.62 -5.85
N ALA A 123 -5.66 21.71 -6.76
CA ALA A 123 -6.66 21.05 -7.62
C ALA A 123 -7.72 20.30 -6.78
N TYR A 124 -7.31 19.59 -5.75
CA TYR A 124 -8.27 18.98 -4.80
C TYR A 124 -9.15 20.04 -4.14
N LYS A 125 -8.57 21.12 -3.61
CA LYS A 125 -9.29 22.21 -2.96
C LYS A 125 -10.44 22.77 -3.82
N TYR A 126 -10.14 23.12 -5.06
CA TYR A 126 -11.14 23.74 -5.95
C TYR A 126 -12.18 22.75 -6.49
N THR A 127 -11.87 21.47 -6.50
CA THR A 127 -12.77 20.43 -7.01
C THR A 127 -13.45 19.59 -5.92
N ASP A 128 -13.14 19.79 -4.64
CA ASP A 128 -13.66 18.97 -3.54
C ASP A 128 -15.19 18.91 -3.50
N LYS A 129 -15.84 20.04 -3.75
CA LYS A 129 -17.32 20.15 -3.77
C LYS A 129 -17.97 19.32 -4.88
N LEU A 130 -17.22 18.88 -5.89
CA LEU A 130 -17.71 18.02 -6.96
C LEU A 130 -17.80 16.54 -6.54
N ALA A 131 -17.14 16.12 -5.47
CA ALA A 131 -17.34 14.82 -4.85
C ALA A 131 -18.52 14.84 -3.88
N SER A 132 -19.25 13.72 -3.77
CA SER A 132 -20.27 13.52 -2.71
C SER A 132 -19.58 13.28 -1.37
N LEU A 133 -18.46 12.53 -1.40
CA LEU A 133 -17.61 12.21 -0.27
C LEU A 133 -16.17 12.06 -0.77
N SER A 134 -15.22 12.57 -0.01
CA SER A 134 -13.80 12.27 -0.19
C SER A 134 -13.35 11.34 0.93
N THR A 135 -12.41 10.42 0.64
CA THR A 135 -11.84 9.51 1.64
C THR A 135 -10.33 9.45 1.50
N ASN A 136 -9.64 9.10 2.57
CA ASN A 136 -8.21 8.76 2.55
C ASN A 136 -7.97 7.54 3.47
N VAL A 137 -6.80 6.95 3.35
CA VAL A 137 -6.49 5.62 3.89
C VAL A 137 -6.00 5.62 5.33
N SER A 138 -5.67 6.79 5.90
CA SER A 138 -5.25 6.96 7.31
C SER A 138 -5.72 8.30 7.87
N GLN A 139 -5.77 8.41 9.21
CA GLN A 139 -6.14 9.66 9.86
C GLN A 139 -5.09 10.76 9.59
N ASP A 140 -3.81 10.40 9.58
CA ASP A 140 -2.73 11.33 9.23
C ASP A 140 -2.89 11.89 7.82
N ALA A 141 -3.27 11.05 6.86
CA ALA A 141 -3.52 11.49 5.50
C ALA A 141 -4.73 12.43 5.41
N VAL A 142 -5.81 12.15 6.14
CA VAL A 142 -6.98 13.05 6.23
C VAL A 142 -6.57 14.39 6.85
N ASN A 143 -5.85 14.36 7.98
CA ASN A 143 -5.38 15.57 8.66
C ASN A 143 -4.46 16.41 7.77
N SER A 144 -3.55 15.75 7.00
CA SER A 144 -2.68 16.43 6.04
C SER A 144 -3.47 17.13 4.93
N PHE A 145 -4.52 16.48 4.38
CA PHE A 145 -5.37 17.10 3.36
C PHE A 145 -6.17 18.29 3.89
N ILE A 146 -6.69 18.19 5.12
CA ILE A 146 -7.44 19.27 5.76
C ILE A 146 -6.50 20.45 6.07
N SER A 147 -5.34 20.22 6.66
CA SER A 147 -4.36 21.27 7.01
C SER A 147 -3.85 22.02 5.79
N LYS A 148 -3.70 21.33 4.65
CA LYS A 148 -3.33 21.94 3.35
C LYS A 148 -4.52 22.55 2.60
N GLY A 149 -5.72 22.50 3.18
CA GLY A 149 -6.95 23.02 2.57
C GLY A 149 -7.42 22.28 1.32
N ALA A 150 -6.94 21.05 1.09
CA ALA A 150 -7.34 20.23 -0.05
C ALA A 150 -8.74 19.63 0.12
N SER A 151 -9.20 19.47 1.35
CA SER A 151 -10.60 19.17 1.71
C SER A 151 -10.98 19.91 2.99
N SER A 152 -12.28 20.04 3.23
CA SER A 152 -12.81 20.66 4.47
C SER A 152 -13.07 19.59 5.52
N THR A 153 -13.05 20.00 6.79
CA THR A 153 -13.45 19.14 7.92
C THR A 153 -14.85 18.53 7.68
N GLY A 154 -14.97 17.25 7.90
CA GLY A 154 -16.22 16.48 7.70
C GLY A 154 -16.52 16.07 6.24
N ARG A 155 -15.79 16.58 5.24
CA ARG A 155 -15.95 16.15 3.84
C ARG A 155 -15.00 15.03 3.43
N MET A 156 -13.95 14.81 4.20
CA MET A 156 -13.02 13.68 4.02
C MET A 156 -13.03 12.82 5.27
N ILE A 157 -13.21 11.54 5.11
CA ILE A 157 -13.19 10.54 6.19
C ILE A 157 -12.14 9.47 5.95
N VAL A 158 -11.75 8.78 7.02
CA VAL A 158 -10.82 7.64 6.94
C VAL A 158 -11.59 6.39 6.55
N VAL A 159 -11.07 5.68 5.53
CA VAL A 159 -11.38 4.28 5.28
C VAL A 159 -10.06 3.59 4.93
N SER A 160 -9.51 2.88 5.90
CA SER A 160 -8.21 2.22 5.79
C SER A 160 -8.25 1.10 4.74
N ASN A 161 -7.07 0.74 4.24
CA ASN A 161 -6.92 -0.39 3.34
C ASN A 161 -7.26 -1.71 4.06
N GLY A 162 -7.87 -2.63 3.32
CA GLY A 162 -8.17 -3.97 3.79
C GLY A 162 -7.15 -5.01 3.34
N ILE A 163 -7.04 -6.09 4.11
CA ILE A 163 -6.22 -7.24 3.75
C ILE A 163 -7.02 -8.53 3.87
N ASP A 164 -6.84 -9.43 2.91
CA ASP A 164 -7.27 -10.81 3.04
C ASP A 164 -6.21 -11.60 3.83
N ALA A 165 -6.34 -11.56 5.15
CA ALA A 165 -5.36 -12.18 6.04
C ALA A 165 -5.23 -13.71 5.87
N PHE A 166 -6.24 -14.37 5.28
CA PHE A 166 -6.17 -15.81 5.01
C PHE A 166 -5.22 -16.13 3.86
N GLN A 167 -5.11 -15.24 2.87
CA GLN A 167 -4.14 -15.40 1.78
C GLN A 167 -2.69 -15.24 2.26
N PHE A 168 -2.47 -14.66 3.44
CA PHE A 168 -1.16 -14.42 4.04
C PHE A 168 -0.85 -15.38 5.21
N ASP A 169 -1.44 -16.57 5.21
CA ASP A 169 -1.05 -17.59 6.18
C ASP A 169 0.24 -18.29 5.75
N CYS A 170 1.12 -18.57 6.73
CA CYS A 170 2.44 -19.15 6.50
C CYS A 170 2.53 -20.53 7.17
N SER A 171 2.87 -21.55 6.38
CA SER A 171 3.23 -22.86 6.90
C SER A 171 4.76 -22.97 7.12
N MET A 172 5.16 -23.95 7.90
CA MET A 172 6.59 -24.30 8.05
C MET A 172 7.20 -24.76 6.75
N ASP A 173 6.43 -25.45 5.90
CA ASP A 173 6.87 -25.91 4.58
C ASP A 173 7.11 -24.71 3.64
N ASP A 174 6.20 -23.71 3.61
CA ASP A 174 6.39 -22.47 2.86
C ASP A 174 7.70 -21.76 3.28
N ARG A 175 7.95 -21.69 4.59
CA ARG A 175 9.15 -21.08 5.15
C ARG A 175 10.40 -21.82 4.71
N SER A 176 10.45 -23.14 4.92
CA SER A 176 11.63 -23.97 4.63
C SER A 176 11.95 -23.97 3.13
N ALA A 177 10.94 -24.13 2.28
CA ALA A 177 11.10 -24.13 0.83
C ALA A 177 11.65 -22.80 0.31
N LYS A 178 11.11 -21.66 0.82
CA LYS A 178 11.55 -20.33 0.37
C LYS A 178 12.94 -19.97 0.91
N ARG A 179 13.30 -20.35 2.15
CA ARG A 179 14.65 -20.17 2.69
C ARG A 179 15.67 -20.93 1.86
N SER A 180 15.38 -22.18 1.48
CA SER A 180 16.24 -23.00 0.60
C SER A 180 16.43 -22.35 -0.78
N GLU A 181 15.33 -21.81 -1.40
CA GLU A 181 15.42 -21.04 -2.66
C GLU A 181 16.33 -19.82 -2.55
N LEU A 182 16.31 -19.15 -1.39
CA LEU A 182 17.16 -17.99 -1.11
C LEU A 182 18.61 -18.37 -0.70
N GLY A 183 18.94 -19.67 -0.65
CA GLY A 183 20.27 -20.16 -0.26
C GLY A 183 20.55 -20.12 1.24
N ILE A 184 19.51 -20.04 2.07
CA ILE A 184 19.62 -19.98 3.54
C ILE A 184 19.18 -21.32 4.12
N PHE A 185 20.16 -22.12 4.59
CA PHE A 185 19.95 -23.48 5.06
C PHE A 185 20.04 -23.65 6.58
N ASP A 186 20.36 -22.58 7.28
CA ASP A 186 20.56 -22.52 8.73
C ASP A 186 19.60 -21.52 9.39
N ASP A 187 19.80 -21.24 10.67
CA ASP A 187 19.01 -20.27 11.45
C ASP A 187 19.47 -18.82 11.26
N THR A 188 20.21 -18.50 10.20
CA THR A 188 20.59 -17.12 9.87
C THR A 188 19.36 -16.24 9.80
N PRO A 189 19.30 -15.13 10.56
CA PRO A 189 18.14 -14.25 10.54
C PRO A 189 17.96 -13.60 9.16
N ILE A 190 16.72 -13.62 8.65
CA ILE A 190 16.34 -12.95 7.41
C ILE A 190 15.56 -11.68 7.72
N LEU A 191 16.11 -10.54 7.29
CA LEU A 191 15.43 -9.27 7.22
C LEU A 191 14.83 -9.09 5.82
N LEU A 192 13.58 -8.69 5.74
CA LEU A 192 12.90 -8.44 4.46
C LEU A 192 12.40 -6.99 4.42
N SER A 193 12.66 -6.31 3.31
CA SER A 193 12.04 -5.02 3.01
C SER A 193 11.43 -5.05 1.61
N VAL A 194 10.19 -4.56 1.47
CA VAL A 194 9.43 -4.60 0.22
C VAL A 194 8.92 -3.22 -0.13
N GLY A 195 9.28 -2.71 -1.30
CA GLY A 195 8.78 -1.43 -1.78
C GLY A 195 9.53 -0.90 -2.99
N ARG A 196 8.98 0.14 -3.61
CA ARG A 196 9.64 0.81 -4.74
C ARG A 196 10.95 1.47 -4.27
N LEU A 197 12.01 1.35 -5.05
CA LEU A 197 13.31 1.96 -4.74
C LEU A 197 13.29 3.45 -5.10
N THR A 198 12.65 4.23 -4.24
CA THR A 198 12.42 5.68 -4.36
C THR A 198 12.68 6.36 -3.03
N GLU A 199 12.75 7.69 -3.03
CA GLU A 199 12.99 8.52 -1.84
C GLU A 199 11.99 8.25 -0.71
N ALA A 200 10.72 8.02 -1.07
CA ALA A 200 9.65 7.75 -0.11
C ALA A 200 9.96 6.57 0.84
N LYS A 201 10.69 5.57 0.35
CA LYS A 201 11.02 4.35 1.11
C LYS A 201 12.31 4.46 1.91
N ASP A 202 13.10 5.48 1.68
CA ASP A 202 14.34 5.82 2.38
C ASP A 202 15.24 4.60 2.64
N TYR A 203 15.50 3.82 1.58
CA TYR A 203 16.46 2.71 1.64
C TYR A 203 17.89 3.12 2.04
N PRO A 204 18.36 4.35 1.78
CA PRO A 204 19.64 4.80 2.33
C PRO A 204 19.67 4.74 3.87
N ASN A 205 18.59 5.12 4.55
CA ASN A 205 18.47 4.97 6.00
C ASN A 205 18.55 3.49 6.44
N LEU A 206 17.86 2.59 5.71
CA LEU A 206 17.92 1.14 5.98
C LEU A 206 19.34 0.58 5.81
N LEU A 207 20.03 0.89 4.69
CA LEU A 207 21.38 0.40 4.43
C LEU A 207 22.38 0.94 5.45
N THR A 208 22.23 2.20 5.87
CA THR A 208 23.05 2.78 6.94
C THR A 208 22.81 2.06 8.27
N ALA A 209 21.55 1.86 8.65
CA ALA A 209 21.18 1.13 9.85
C ALA A 209 21.71 -0.31 9.84
N PHE A 210 21.60 -0.98 8.68
CA PHE A 210 22.09 -2.33 8.50
C PHE A 210 23.62 -2.40 8.58
N SER A 211 24.34 -1.40 8.04
CA SER A 211 25.80 -1.34 8.17
C SER A 211 26.26 -1.17 9.62
N LEU A 212 25.52 -0.40 10.42
CA LEU A 212 25.76 -0.28 11.86
C LEU A 212 25.52 -1.60 12.57
N LEU A 213 24.45 -2.32 12.21
CA LEU A 213 24.12 -3.62 12.75
C LEU A 213 25.21 -4.67 12.47
N ILE A 214 25.74 -4.73 11.23
CA ILE A 214 26.80 -5.68 10.85
C ILE A 214 28.13 -5.38 11.57
N LYS A 215 28.37 -4.13 11.95
CA LYS A 215 29.55 -3.72 12.73
C LYS A 215 29.42 -4.00 14.24
N ASP A 216 28.23 -4.36 14.71
CA ASP A 216 28.00 -4.71 16.10
C ASP A 216 28.52 -6.13 16.39
N ASN A 217 29.60 -6.20 17.13
CA ASN A 217 30.23 -7.47 17.52
C ASN A 217 29.39 -8.33 18.49
N SER A 218 28.21 -7.87 18.90
CA SER A 218 27.34 -8.61 19.81
C SER A 218 26.44 -9.64 19.10
N LEU A 219 26.44 -9.68 17.76
CA LEU A 219 25.66 -10.64 16.98
C LEU A 219 26.35 -12.01 16.93
N GLN A 220 25.59 -13.06 17.22
CA GLN A 220 26.05 -14.45 17.09
C GLN A 220 26.11 -14.92 15.62
N SER A 221 25.21 -14.40 14.79
CA SER A 221 25.11 -14.67 13.36
C SER A 221 24.75 -13.38 12.62
N PHE A 222 25.41 -13.14 11.49
CA PHE A 222 25.13 -11.96 10.66
C PHE A 222 23.85 -12.18 9.86
N PRO A 223 22.83 -11.30 10.01
CA PRO A 223 21.59 -11.43 9.27
C PRO A 223 21.80 -11.17 7.78
N GLN A 224 20.88 -11.72 6.97
CA GLN A 224 20.76 -11.41 5.55
C GLN A 224 19.60 -10.44 5.32
N LEU A 225 19.82 -9.37 4.54
CA LEU A 225 18.82 -8.40 4.16
C LEU A 225 18.42 -8.61 2.70
N PHE A 226 17.15 -8.97 2.50
CA PHE A 226 16.54 -9.05 1.16
C PHE A 226 15.69 -7.82 0.89
N ILE A 227 15.97 -7.13 -0.21
CA ILE A 227 15.24 -5.96 -0.67
C ILE A 227 14.49 -6.32 -1.95
N VAL A 228 13.16 -6.20 -1.88
CA VAL A 228 12.23 -6.51 -2.97
C VAL A 228 11.67 -5.24 -3.57
N GLY A 229 11.79 -5.09 -4.87
CA GLY A 229 11.24 -3.98 -5.62
C GLY A 229 12.21 -3.44 -6.64
N THR A 230 11.72 -2.48 -7.42
CA THR A 230 12.50 -1.76 -8.43
C THR A 230 12.27 -0.25 -8.30
N GLY A 231 13.16 0.54 -8.87
CA GLY A 231 13.03 1.99 -8.87
C GLY A 231 14.30 2.67 -9.36
N HIS A 232 14.24 3.99 -9.51
CA HIS A 232 15.36 4.75 -10.07
C HIS A 232 16.59 4.82 -9.15
N LEU A 233 16.43 4.47 -7.85
CA LEU A 233 17.54 4.41 -6.90
C LEU A 233 18.29 3.06 -6.92
N ASP A 234 17.89 2.06 -7.72
CA ASP A 234 18.48 0.70 -7.70
C ASP A 234 20.00 0.72 -7.81
N GLY A 235 20.55 1.38 -8.81
CA GLY A 235 21.99 1.47 -9.02
C GLY A 235 22.73 2.19 -7.87
N TYR A 236 22.13 3.27 -7.37
CA TYR A 236 22.68 4.03 -6.23
C TYR A 236 22.75 3.18 -4.97
N LEU A 237 21.68 2.46 -4.64
CA LEU A 237 21.61 1.61 -3.43
C LEU A 237 22.57 0.42 -3.48
N LYS A 238 22.74 -0.20 -4.66
CA LYS A 238 23.73 -1.27 -4.86
C LYS A 238 25.16 -0.77 -4.69
N ASN A 239 25.47 0.44 -5.18
CA ASN A 239 26.78 1.05 -4.95
C ASN A 239 27.00 1.38 -3.47
N MET A 240 26.00 1.96 -2.81
CA MET A 240 26.06 2.27 -1.38
C MET A 240 26.30 1.02 -0.52
N SER A 241 25.70 -0.14 -0.85
CA SER A 241 25.95 -1.39 -0.12
C SER A 241 27.40 -1.86 -0.25
N LYS A 242 28.04 -1.67 -1.42
CA LYS A 242 29.46 -1.96 -1.63
C LYS A 242 30.36 -1.00 -0.87
N GLU A 243 30.07 0.30 -0.91
CA GLU A 243 30.83 1.33 -0.18
C GLU A 243 30.80 1.09 1.33
N PHE A 244 29.71 0.58 1.86
CA PHE A 244 29.57 0.20 3.27
C PHE A 244 30.20 -1.16 3.59
N GLY A 245 30.61 -1.96 2.60
CA GLY A 245 31.16 -3.31 2.77
C GLY A 245 30.14 -4.34 3.26
N ILE A 246 28.85 -4.11 2.97
CA ILE A 246 27.75 -4.99 3.38
C ILE A 246 27.11 -5.75 2.21
N ASP A 247 27.62 -5.60 1.01
CA ASP A 247 27.08 -6.19 -0.22
C ASP A 247 26.94 -7.71 -0.18
N LYS A 248 27.78 -8.40 0.58
CA LYS A 248 27.66 -9.87 0.81
C LYS A 248 26.48 -10.26 1.72
N TYR A 249 25.89 -9.31 2.44
CA TYR A 249 24.76 -9.52 3.35
C TYR A 249 23.47 -8.89 2.82
N VAL A 250 23.51 -8.15 1.70
CA VAL A 250 22.35 -7.45 1.12
C VAL A 250 22.08 -7.97 -0.29
N THR A 251 20.89 -8.51 -0.50
CA THR A 251 20.47 -9.01 -1.80
C THR A 251 19.27 -8.23 -2.34
N PHE A 252 19.46 -7.56 -3.48
CA PHE A 252 18.38 -6.90 -4.22
C PHE A 252 17.77 -7.91 -5.20
N ILE A 253 16.56 -8.39 -4.92
CA ILE A 253 15.92 -9.47 -5.70
C ILE A 253 14.93 -8.98 -6.74
N GLY A 254 14.88 -7.65 -6.97
CA GLY A 254 14.02 -7.06 -7.98
C GLY A 254 12.54 -7.13 -7.65
N GLN A 255 11.69 -6.99 -8.68
CA GLN A 255 10.24 -7.14 -8.54
C GLN A 255 9.87 -8.61 -8.41
N ARG A 256 8.98 -8.93 -7.46
CA ARG A 256 8.53 -10.31 -7.17
C ARG A 256 7.01 -10.33 -7.01
N ASP A 257 6.40 -11.47 -7.37
CA ASP A 257 4.97 -11.73 -7.19
C ASP A 257 4.70 -12.65 -5.99
N ASP A 258 5.73 -13.35 -5.50
CA ASP A 258 5.68 -14.28 -4.38
C ASP A 258 5.97 -13.61 -3.02
N ILE A 259 5.42 -12.41 -2.81
CA ILE A 259 5.64 -11.61 -1.59
C ILE A 259 5.24 -12.38 -0.33
N ARG A 260 4.14 -13.15 -0.36
CA ARG A 260 3.73 -13.99 0.76
C ARG A 260 4.81 -14.99 1.14
N GLN A 261 5.36 -15.72 0.17
CA GLN A 261 6.39 -16.73 0.43
C GLN A 261 7.68 -16.08 0.98
N LEU A 262 8.05 -14.91 0.46
CA LEU A 262 9.18 -14.14 0.99
C LEU A 262 8.92 -13.67 2.43
N MET A 263 7.71 -13.20 2.74
CA MET A 263 7.31 -12.90 4.11
C MET A 263 7.39 -14.14 5.00
N CYS A 264 6.98 -15.32 4.52
CA CYS A 264 7.05 -16.56 5.31
C CYS A 264 8.52 -16.93 5.63
N ALA A 265 9.45 -16.76 4.69
CA ALA A 265 10.88 -17.00 4.89
C ALA A 265 11.52 -16.04 5.89
N ALA A 266 11.07 -14.80 5.93
CA ALA A 266 11.63 -13.75 6.77
C ALA A 266 11.36 -13.95 8.26
N ASP A 267 12.27 -13.42 9.09
CA ASP A 267 12.11 -13.32 10.54
C ASP A 267 11.60 -11.94 10.93
N ILE A 268 12.16 -10.90 10.33
CA ILE A 268 11.84 -9.50 10.61
C ILE A 268 11.50 -8.80 9.30
N PHE A 269 10.38 -8.11 9.29
CA PHE A 269 10.04 -7.16 8.23
C PHE A 269 10.49 -5.77 8.63
N VAL A 270 11.21 -5.07 7.75
CA VAL A 270 11.71 -3.72 8.01
C VAL A 270 11.18 -2.75 6.98
N LEU A 271 10.60 -1.63 7.44
CA LEU A 271 10.14 -0.53 6.58
C LEU A 271 10.75 0.79 7.06
N SER A 272 11.63 1.37 6.26
CA SER A 272 12.40 2.58 6.58
C SER A 272 11.82 3.87 6.02
N SER A 273 10.58 3.86 5.56
CA SER A 273 9.96 4.93 4.79
C SER A 273 10.04 6.30 5.47
N GLU A 274 10.23 7.36 4.68
CA GLU A 274 10.14 8.75 5.13
C GLU A 274 8.69 9.24 5.15
N TRP A 275 7.84 8.76 4.20
CA TRP A 275 6.39 9.06 4.18
C TRP A 275 5.59 7.91 3.58
N GLU A 276 4.42 7.66 4.14
CA GLU A 276 3.43 6.67 3.70
C GLU A 276 2.00 7.21 3.81
N GLY A 277 1.10 6.67 3.01
CA GLY A 277 -0.34 6.83 3.23
C GLY A 277 -0.83 5.79 4.24
N PHE A 278 -0.91 4.55 3.80
CA PHE A 278 -1.19 3.36 4.61
C PHE A 278 -0.52 2.17 3.90
N PRO A 279 0.65 1.71 4.37
CA PRO A 279 1.46 0.75 3.63
C PRO A 279 0.88 -0.67 3.74
N LEU A 280 0.38 -1.21 2.63
CA LEU A 280 -0.15 -2.57 2.57
C LEU A 280 0.88 -3.63 2.99
N VAL A 281 2.15 -3.40 2.68
CA VAL A 281 3.23 -4.34 3.03
C VAL A 281 3.38 -4.55 4.54
N ILE A 282 3.04 -3.54 5.37
CA ILE A 282 2.97 -3.70 6.84
C ILE A 282 1.82 -4.65 7.20
N THR A 283 0.65 -4.46 6.59
CA THR A 283 -0.51 -5.34 6.87
C THR A 283 -0.26 -6.77 6.38
N GLU A 284 0.44 -6.92 5.26
CA GLU A 284 0.89 -8.22 4.74
C GLU A 284 1.87 -8.90 5.72
N ALA A 285 2.85 -8.17 6.24
CA ALA A 285 3.80 -8.67 7.24
C ALA A 285 3.11 -9.06 8.57
N MET A 286 2.16 -8.24 9.04
CA MET A 286 1.34 -8.53 10.22
C MET A 286 0.52 -9.82 10.02
N ALA A 287 -0.11 -9.98 8.86
CA ALA A 287 -0.87 -11.17 8.52
C ALA A 287 0.01 -12.42 8.46
N CYS A 288 1.26 -12.30 8.01
CA CYS A 288 2.28 -13.37 8.03
C CYS A 288 2.94 -13.58 9.41
N LYS A 289 2.44 -12.97 10.48
CA LYS A 289 2.99 -13.07 11.85
C LYS A 289 4.46 -12.66 11.95
N LYS A 290 4.89 -11.65 11.18
CA LYS A 290 6.28 -11.21 11.24
C LYS A 290 6.50 -10.22 12.38
N MET A 291 7.72 -10.26 12.95
CA MET A 291 8.21 -9.16 13.74
C MET A 291 8.43 -7.96 12.82
N ILE A 292 8.04 -6.77 13.27
CA ILE A 292 8.06 -5.58 12.42
C ILE A 292 8.86 -4.48 13.10
N VAL A 293 9.80 -3.90 12.35
CA VAL A 293 10.49 -2.66 12.69
C VAL A 293 10.19 -1.66 11.60
N ALA A 294 9.64 -0.51 11.97
CA ALA A 294 9.27 0.50 10.98
C ALA A 294 9.55 1.92 11.50
N THR A 295 9.72 2.84 10.56
CA THR A 295 9.81 4.27 10.86
C THR A 295 8.43 4.86 11.13
N ASP A 296 8.36 5.95 11.91
CA ASP A 296 7.11 6.69 12.18
C ASP A 296 6.75 7.57 10.96
N ALA A 297 6.28 6.96 9.92
CA ALA A 297 5.96 7.60 8.64
C ALA A 297 4.46 7.46 8.31
N GLY A 298 3.67 8.46 8.62
CA GLY A 298 2.24 8.52 8.28
C GLY A 298 1.43 7.38 8.89
N GLY A 299 0.64 6.69 8.08
CA GLY A 299 -0.28 5.62 8.53
C GLY A 299 0.38 4.35 9.09
N ILE A 300 1.72 4.28 9.21
CA ILE A 300 2.43 3.11 9.76
C ILE A 300 2.04 2.90 11.23
N THR A 301 2.12 3.94 12.03
CA THR A 301 1.78 3.88 13.47
C THR A 301 0.33 3.51 13.68
N GLU A 302 -0.59 4.01 12.84
CA GLU A 302 -2.01 3.64 12.87
C GLU A 302 -2.23 2.15 12.56
N ALA A 303 -1.54 1.62 11.55
CA ALA A 303 -1.65 0.21 11.17
C ALA A 303 -1.04 -0.71 12.24
N LEU A 304 0.21 -0.44 12.63
CA LEU A 304 1.01 -1.32 13.47
C LEU A 304 0.59 -1.27 14.96
N GLY A 305 0.23 -0.09 15.47
CA GLY A 305 -0.06 0.10 16.90
C GLY A 305 1.13 -0.31 17.76
N ASP A 306 0.86 -1.16 18.73
CA ASP A 306 1.86 -1.71 19.65
C ASP A 306 2.36 -3.13 19.26
N CYS A 307 2.17 -3.52 18.00
CA CYS A 307 2.51 -4.85 17.48
C CYS A 307 3.87 -4.90 16.75
N GLY A 308 4.75 -3.93 17.01
CA GLY A 308 6.10 -3.85 16.45
C GLY A 308 6.90 -2.74 17.11
N LEU A 309 8.09 -2.45 16.59
CA LEU A 309 8.90 -1.33 17.02
C LEU A 309 8.83 -0.20 15.99
N ILE A 310 8.49 0.99 16.46
CA ILE A 310 8.45 2.22 15.65
C ILE A 310 9.60 3.11 16.08
N VAL A 311 10.34 3.63 15.11
CA VAL A 311 11.49 4.49 15.31
C VAL A 311 11.35 5.79 14.53
N PRO A 312 12.05 6.87 14.87
CA PRO A 312 12.01 8.10 14.08
C PRO A 312 12.44 7.88 12.63
N ILE A 313 11.86 8.66 11.72
CA ILE A 313 12.32 8.74 10.33
C ILE A 313 13.76 9.27 10.28
N LYS A 314 14.53 8.86 9.25
CA LYS A 314 15.92 9.34 9.03
C LYS A 314 16.86 9.14 10.23
N ASP A 315 16.58 8.16 11.08
CA ASP A 315 17.42 7.80 12.21
C ASP A 315 17.93 6.36 12.07
N PRO A 316 19.08 6.15 11.40
CA PRO A 316 19.65 4.83 11.20
C PRO A 316 20.15 4.18 12.50
N ASN A 317 20.50 4.97 13.52
CA ASN A 317 20.91 4.43 14.81
C ASN A 317 19.74 3.77 15.54
N SER A 318 18.63 4.47 15.67
CA SER A 318 17.40 3.93 16.29
C SER A 318 16.87 2.72 15.51
N LEU A 319 16.93 2.76 14.17
CA LEU A 319 16.51 1.66 13.31
C LEU A 319 17.41 0.43 13.52
N SER A 320 18.72 0.60 13.56
CA SER A 320 19.71 -0.47 13.85
C SER A 320 19.48 -1.11 15.22
N GLN A 321 19.31 -0.28 16.26
CA GLN A 321 19.05 -0.75 17.63
C GLN A 321 17.73 -1.54 17.73
N ALA A 322 16.68 -1.08 17.07
CA ALA A 322 15.39 -1.77 17.05
C ALA A 322 15.48 -3.13 16.34
N ILE A 323 16.19 -3.21 15.21
CA ILE A 323 16.44 -4.47 14.51
C ILE A 323 17.23 -5.42 15.41
N ASN A 324 18.33 -4.95 16.02
CA ASN A 324 19.17 -5.75 16.92
C ASN A 324 18.34 -6.30 18.11
N LYS A 325 17.47 -5.47 18.69
CA LYS A 325 16.56 -5.89 19.76
C LYS A 325 15.65 -7.03 19.31
N MET A 326 15.05 -6.95 18.11
CA MET A 326 14.18 -7.99 17.57
C MET A 326 14.93 -9.29 17.28
N ILE A 327 16.16 -9.22 16.78
CA ILE A 327 16.98 -10.42 16.52
C ILE A 327 17.23 -11.20 17.82
N LYS A 328 17.49 -10.50 18.93
CA LYS A 328 17.84 -11.08 20.23
C LYS A 328 16.66 -11.66 21.03
N LEU A 329 15.44 -11.49 20.56
CA LEU A 329 14.26 -12.06 21.23
C LEU A 329 14.31 -13.60 21.19
N SER A 330 13.83 -14.22 22.24
CA SER A 330 13.57 -15.66 22.27
C SER A 330 12.45 -16.05 21.29
N ASP A 331 12.43 -17.30 20.86
CA ASP A 331 11.42 -17.77 19.91
C ASP A 331 10.00 -17.61 20.45
N LYS A 332 9.80 -17.76 21.75
CA LYS A 332 8.52 -17.52 22.42
C LYS A 332 8.10 -16.04 22.32
N GLU A 333 9.01 -15.11 22.51
CA GLU A 333 8.71 -13.68 22.36
C GLU A 333 8.42 -13.33 20.92
N LYS A 334 9.16 -13.88 19.94
CA LYS A 334 8.91 -13.72 18.52
C LYS A 334 7.49 -14.19 18.14
N GLU A 335 7.09 -15.35 18.65
CA GLU A 335 5.76 -15.90 18.42
C GLU A 335 4.66 -15.00 19.01
N ILE A 336 4.85 -14.49 20.23
CA ILE A 336 3.91 -13.54 20.86
C ILE A 336 3.75 -12.28 20.01
N PHE A 337 4.84 -11.66 19.55
CA PHE A 337 4.80 -10.49 18.68
C PHE A 337 4.05 -10.78 17.38
N GLY A 338 4.39 -11.88 16.70
CA GLY A 338 3.76 -12.26 15.44
C GLY A 338 2.27 -12.53 15.57
N ASN A 339 1.85 -13.27 16.61
CA ASN A 339 0.44 -13.56 16.86
C ASN A 339 -0.35 -12.28 17.17
N LYS A 340 0.19 -11.39 18.02
CA LYS A 340 -0.41 -10.11 18.35
C LYS A 340 -0.61 -9.23 17.10
N ALA A 341 0.39 -9.20 16.22
CA ALA A 341 0.31 -8.45 14.95
C ALA A 341 -0.82 -9.00 14.05
N ARG A 342 -0.90 -10.32 13.89
CA ARG A 342 -1.96 -10.95 13.08
C ARG A 342 -3.36 -10.74 13.68
N GLU A 343 -3.51 -10.90 14.99
CA GLU A 343 -4.79 -10.66 15.66
C GLU A 343 -5.26 -9.22 15.45
N ARG A 344 -4.37 -8.25 15.65
CA ARG A 344 -4.69 -6.84 15.42
C ARG A 344 -5.18 -6.60 14.00
N ILE A 345 -4.44 -7.06 12.98
CA ILE A 345 -4.81 -6.75 11.60
C ILE A 345 -6.11 -7.42 11.17
N ILE A 346 -6.41 -8.61 11.67
CA ILE A 346 -7.72 -9.27 11.48
C ILE A 346 -8.83 -8.46 12.13
N GLN A 347 -8.60 -7.93 13.34
CA GLN A 347 -9.60 -7.16 14.08
C GLN A 347 -9.83 -5.77 13.52
N THR A 348 -8.83 -5.13 12.90
CA THR A 348 -8.93 -3.74 12.45
C THR A 348 -9.11 -3.59 10.94
N ASN A 349 -8.44 -4.41 10.14
CA ASN A 349 -8.28 -4.21 8.69
C ASN A 349 -8.57 -5.47 7.86
N SER A 350 -9.27 -6.49 8.40
CA SER A 350 -9.70 -7.59 7.53
C SER A 350 -10.54 -7.04 6.38
N ILE A 351 -10.38 -7.63 5.20
CA ILE A 351 -11.10 -7.16 4.01
C ILE A 351 -12.62 -7.15 4.23
N ASP A 352 -13.15 -8.12 4.95
CA ASP A 352 -14.58 -8.21 5.21
C ASP A 352 -15.09 -6.98 6.00
N LYS A 353 -14.37 -6.55 7.06
CA LYS A 353 -14.69 -5.33 7.81
C LYS A 353 -14.61 -4.07 6.95
N ILE A 354 -13.61 -4.00 6.07
CA ILE A 354 -13.49 -2.86 5.16
C ILE A 354 -14.64 -2.85 4.14
N ILE A 355 -15.06 -4.01 3.66
CA ILE A 355 -16.23 -4.13 2.77
C ILE A 355 -17.52 -3.74 3.50
N GLU A 356 -17.74 -4.21 4.72
CA GLU A 356 -18.88 -3.77 5.55
C GLU A 356 -18.89 -2.25 5.74
N ARG A 357 -17.72 -1.65 6.00
CA ARG A 357 -17.57 -0.20 6.10
C ARG A 357 -17.95 0.52 4.80
N TRP A 358 -17.46 0.03 3.64
CA TRP A 358 -17.82 0.58 2.33
C TRP A 358 -19.31 0.42 2.05
N MET A 359 -19.90 -0.73 2.34
CA MET A 359 -21.33 -0.98 2.18
C MET A 359 -22.16 -0.02 3.03
N SER A 360 -21.76 0.21 4.28
CA SER A 360 -22.40 1.20 5.15
C SER A 360 -22.33 2.62 4.57
N ILE A 361 -21.16 3.01 4.03
CA ILE A 361 -20.99 4.31 3.37
C ILE A 361 -21.87 4.41 2.12
N TYR A 362 -21.89 3.39 1.26
CA TYR A 362 -22.70 3.39 0.04
C TYR A 362 -24.19 3.45 0.33
N ALA A 363 -24.64 2.77 1.41
CA ALA A 363 -26.04 2.76 1.83
C ALA A 363 -26.54 4.14 2.28
N GLN A 364 -25.69 5.01 2.84
CA GLN A 364 -26.04 6.38 3.25
C GLN A 364 -26.48 7.26 2.06
N PHE A 365 -26.04 6.92 0.86
CA PHE A 365 -26.38 7.64 -0.37
C PHE A 365 -27.51 6.99 -1.17
N LYS A 366 -27.97 5.81 -0.78
CA LYS A 366 -29.11 5.13 -1.40
C LYS A 366 -30.39 5.75 -0.83
N LYS A 367 -31.06 6.57 -1.67
CA LYS A 367 -32.40 7.08 -1.36
C LYS A 367 -33.47 6.04 -1.69
#